data_3820739e3667048b75b7455f460a66e5
#
_entry.id   3820739e3667048b75b7455f460a66e5
#
_cell.length_a   1.000
_cell.length_b   1.000
_cell.length_c   1.000
_cell.angle_alpha   90.00
_cell.angle_beta   90.00
_cell.angle_gamma   90.00
#
_symmetry.space_group_name_H-M   'P 1'
#
loop_
_entity.id
_entity.type
_entity.pdbx_description
1 polymer ?
#
loop_
_entity_poly.entity_id
_entity_poly.type
_entity_poly.pdbx_seq_one_letter_code
_entity_poly.pdbx_strand_id
1 'polypeptide(L)'
;YRKQILAFWMIFFTGLFSAVGIFLAAAYGLMGPMPPLEQLENPKTNLATQILSSDGEVLGKFYFNDNRTPITYKELPQNIIDALIATEDERYRDHAGIDWRGTLRAIYYLGRKGGASTITQQLARQLFVGVRSRNKKEAVVQKIKEWVLSVQLEQRYTKNEIIAMYLNIYDFGYNADGVRSAAKIFFDTSPDALLLEQSATLVGMLKNSSLYNPLRRPKMVRERRNVVFQQMYRNKMISKDEKDSLSNIPLKIEYSPESHREGLATYFRAYLQEFMKKWIKENPKSDGDFFNIYRD
;
A
#
# COMPACT_ATOMS: atom_id res chain seq x y z
N TYR A 1 33.96 25.53 30.36
CA TYR A 1 32.93 24.46 30.36
C TYR A 1 31.51 25.03 30.42
N ARG A 2 31.13 26.02 31.29
CA ARG A 2 29.75 26.54 31.34
C ARG A 2 29.26 27.13 30.02
N LYS A 3 30.08 27.91 29.30
CA LYS A 3 29.71 28.46 27.99
C LYS A 3 29.53 27.38 26.91
N GLN A 4 30.31 26.32 26.95
CA GLN A 4 30.22 25.19 26.01
C GLN A 4 28.96 24.37 26.28
N ILE A 5 28.62 24.14 27.56
CA ILE A 5 27.37 23.46 27.96
C ILE A 5 26.16 24.29 27.53
N LEU A 6 26.21 25.58 27.73
CA LEU A 6 25.13 26.50 27.35
C LEU A 6 24.96 26.55 25.82
N ALA A 7 26.05 26.62 25.06
CA ALA A 7 26.04 26.56 23.61
C ALA A 7 25.47 25.22 23.11
N PHE A 8 25.84 24.10 23.73
CA PHE A 8 25.29 22.78 23.39
C PHE A 8 23.76 22.74 23.58
N TRP A 9 23.27 23.19 24.73
CA TRP A 9 21.84 23.24 25.00
C TRP A 9 21.07 24.19 24.09
N MET A 10 21.65 25.36 23.79
CA MET A 10 21.05 26.28 22.80
C MET A 10 20.92 25.63 21.43
N ILE A 11 21.97 25.00 20.92
CA ILE A 11 21.92 24.30 19.62
C ILE A 11 20.90 23.19 19.66
N PHE A 12 20.88 22.38 20.74
CA PHE A 12 19.94 21.29 20.90
C PHE A 12 18.47 21.77 20.87
N PHE A 13 18.14 22.76 21.71
CA PHE A 13 16.78 23.29 21.78
C PHE A 13 16.36 24.04 20.50
N THR A 14 17.27 24.79 19.88
CA THR A 14 16.99 25.41 18.58
C THR A 14 16.69 24.36 17.52
N GLY A 15 17.46 23.28 17.45
CA GLY A 15 17.19 22.16 16.55
C GLY A 15 15.86 21.48 16.84
N LEU A 16 15.56 21.22 18.11
CA LEU A 16 14.31 20.60 18.54
C LEU A 16 13.08 21.48 18.20
N PHE A 17 13.12 22.77 18.56
CA PHE A 17 12.01 23.70 18.26
C PHE A 17 11.84 23.93 16.77
N SER A 18 12.95 23.97 15.99
CA SER A 18 12.87 24.05 14.53
C SER A 18 12.21 22.82 13.93
N ALA A 19 12.55 21.61 14.40
CA ALA A 19 11.93 20.38 13.94
C ALA A 19 10.42 20.34 14.27
N VAL A 20 10.05 20.68 15.49
CA VAL A 20 8.63 20.77 15.90
C VAL A 20 7.89 21.85 15.10
N GLY A 21 8.51 23.04 14.91
CA GLY A 21 7.93 24.13 14.11
C GLY A 21 7.68 23.74 12.66
N ILE A 22 8.61 23.03 12.03
CA ILE A 22 8.46 22.50 10.66
C ILE A 22 7.30 21.51 10.61
N PHE A 23 7.20 20.61 11.59
CA PHE A 23 6.14 19.61 11.64
C PHE A 23 4.75 20.28 11.83
N LEU A 24 4.64 21.26 12.71
CA LEU A 24 3.43 22.07 12.92
C LEU A 24 3.08 22.88 11.68
N ALA A 25 4.05 23.54 11.04
CA ALA A 25 3.84 24.30 9.81
C ALA A 25 3.26 23.40 8.70
N ALA A 26 3.74 22.16 8.56
CA ALA A 26 3.17 21.20 7.63
C ALA A 26 1.76 20.78 8.05
N ALA A 27 1.52 20.49 9.33
CA ALA A 27 0.22 20.08 9.84
C ALA A 27 -0.88 21.14 9.64
N TYR A 28 -0.52 22.43 9.78
CA TYR A 28 -1.41 23.58 9.52
C TYR A 28 -1.48 23.99 8.03
N GLY A 29 -0.88 23.22 7.12
CA GLY A 29 -0.96 23.46 5.68
C GLY A 29 -0.10 24.62 5.15
N LEU A 30 0.80 25.22 5.95
CA LEU A 30 1.70 26.28 5.51
C LEU A 30 2.71 25.81 4.45
N MET A 31 2.90 24.50 4.31
CA MET A 31 3.73 23.87 3.26
C MET A 31 2.89 23.37 2.08
N GLY A 32 1.66 23.90 1.90
CA GLY A 32 0.69 23.52 0.88
C GLY A 32 -0.43 22.63 1.44
N PRO A 33 -1.52 22.44 0.68
CA PRO A 33 -2.76 21.85 1.19
C PRO A 33 -2.51 20.46 1.77
N MET A 34 -3.16 20.21 2.91
CA MET A 34 -3.28 18.90 3.53
C MET A 34 -4.67 18.33 3.26
N PRO A 35 -4.84 17.03 3.15
CA PRO A 35 -6.16 16.45 2.98
C PRO A 35 -7.05 16.80 4.19
N PRO A 36 -8.34 17.08 3.95
CA PRO A 36 -9.28 17.34 5.04
C PRO A 36 -9.49 16.08 5.88
N LEU A 37 -9.95 16.26 7.12
CA LEU A 37 -10.11 15.18 8.08
C LEU A 37 -11.03 14.06 7.57
N GLU A 38 -12.12 14.44 6.91
CA GLU A 38 -13.07 13.50 6.28
C GLU A 38 -12.40 12.58 5.26
N GLN A 39 -11.45 13.10 4.49
CA GLN A 39 -10.70 12.31 3.51
C GLN A 39 -9.71 11.35 4.19
N LEU A 40 -9.23 11.67 5.38
CA LEU A 40 -8.40 10.76 6.19
C LEU A 40 -9.25 9.66 6.84
N GLU A 41 -10.49 9.97 7.23
CA GLU A 41 -11.43 9.02 7.82
C GLU A 41 -12.07 8.09 6.77
N ASN A 42 -12.29 8.59 5.57
CA ASN A 42 -12.83 7.82 4.43
C ASN A 42 -12.00 8.10 3.17
N PRO A 43 -10.82 7.48 3.03
CA PRO A 43 -10.01 7.64 1.84
C PRO A 43 -10.79 7.17 0.61
N LYS A 44 -11.12 8.10 -0.29
CA LYS A 44 -11.82 7.77 -1.53
C LYS A 44 -10.87 6.98 -2.43
N THR A 45 -11.08 5.69 -2.52
CA THR A 45 -10.43 4.82 -3.49
C THR A 45 -11.46 4.37 -4.52
N ASN A 46 -11.08 4.33 -5.78
CA ASN A 46 -11.96 3.74 -6.79
C ASN A 46 -12.05 2.24 -6.52
N LEU A 47 -13.27 1.73 -6.51
CA LEU A 47 -13.55 0.31 -6.30
C LEU A 47 -14.16 -0.26 -7.57
N ALA A 48 -13.91 -1.55 -7.81
CA ALA A 48 -14.64 -2.28 -8.84
C ALA A 48 -16.04 -2.63 -8.32
N THR A 49 -17.07 -2.26 -9.05
CA THR A 49 -18.45 -2.68 -8.78
C THR A 49 -18.59 -4.16 -9.16
N GLN A 50 -18.97 -5.01 -8.22
CA GLN A 50 -19.20 -6.42 -8.47
C GLN A 50 -20.65 -6.69 -8.84
N ILE A 51 -20.85 -7.58 -9.81
CA ILE A 51 -22.16 -8.16 -10.13
C ILE A 51 -22.15 -9.56 -9.54
N LEU A 52 -23.07 -9.78 -8.59
CA LEU A 52 -23.24 -11.06 -7.94
C LEU A 52 -24.49 -11.75 -8.46
N SER A 53 -24.45 -13.09 -8.53
CA SER A 53 -25.63 -13.93 -8.69
C SER A 53 -26.40 -14.00 -7.37
N SER A 54 -27.60 -14.61 -7.40
CA SER A 54 -28.45 -14.74 -6.21
C SER A 54 -27.84 -15.64 -5.11
N ASP A 55 -26.90 -16.51 -5.47
CA ASP A 55 -26.12 -17.37 -4.58
C ASP A 55 -24.80 -16.76 -4.15
N GLY A 56 -24.52 -15.49 -4.56
CA GLY A 56 -23.36 -14.73 -4.14
C GLY A 56 -22.09 -14.92 -5.02
N GLU A 57 -22.18 -15.66 -6.12
CA GLU A 57 -21.08 -15.81 -7.04
C GLU A 57 -20.83 -14.55 -7.87
N VAL A 58 -19.54 -14.22 -8.09
CA VAL A 58 -19.15 -13.05 -8.88
C VAL A 58 -19.32 -13.35 -10.37
N LEU A 59 -20.36 -12.80 -10.99
CA LEU A 59 -20.58 -12.89 -12.43
C LEU A 59 -19.65 -11.98 -13.23
N GLY A 60 -19.15 -10.91 -12.61
CA GLY A 60 -18.19 -10.00 -13.21
C GLY A 60 -18.01 -8.71 -12.40
N LYS A 61 -17.14 -7.85 -12.91
CA LYS A 61 -16.83 -6.56 -12.28
C LYS A 61 -16.92 -5.44 -13.31
N PHE A 62 -17.39 -4.27 -12.84
CA PHE A 62 -17.27 -3.02 -13.58
C PHE A 62 -16.24 -2.12 -12.90
N TYR A 63 -15.24 -1.69 -13.64
CA TYR A 63 -14.25 -0.71 -13.18
C TYR A 63 -13.83 0.18 -14.36
N PHE A 64 -13.42 1.39 -14.06
CA PHE A 64 -12.96 2.32 -15.10
C PHE A 64 -11.46 2.21 -15.30
N ASN A 65 -10.70 2.42 -14.24
CA ASN A 65 -9.24 2.33 -14.25
C ASN A 65 -8.69 1.40 -13.17
N ASP A 66 -9.44 1.15 -12.09
CA ASP A 66 -8.98 0.44 -10.90
C ASP A 66 -9.83 -0.83 -10.68
N ASN A 67 -9.25 -1.99 -10.91
CA ASN A 67 -9.85 -3.31 -10.60
C ASN A 67 -9.66 -3.64 -9.11
N ARG A 68 -10.13 -2.76 -8.23
CA ARG A 68 -9.90 -2.86 -6.80
C ARG A 68 -11.10 -3.46 -6.08
N THR A 69 -10.92 -4.63 -5.52
CA THR A 69 -11.86 -5.27 -4.60
C THR A 69 -11.23 -5.32 -3.23
N PRO A 70 -11.72 -4.55 -2.25
CA PRO A 70 -11.10 -4.46 -0.94
C PRO A 70 -11.17 -5.78 -0.18
N ILE A 71 -10.18 -5.98 0.67
CA ILE A 71 -10.05 -7.12 1.57
C ILE A 71 -9.84 -6.60 2.98
N THR A 72 -10.42 -7.26 3.96
CA THR A 72 -10.19 -6.95 5.37
C THR A 72 -8.92 -7.63 5.88
N TYR A 73 -8.39 -7.16 7.01
CA TYR A 73 -7.20 -7.79 7.62
C TYR A 73 -7.42 -9.27 7.96
N LYS A 74 -8.65 -9.67 8.32
CA LYS A 74 -8.97 -11.06 8.67
C LYS A 74 -8.90 -12.03 7.49
N GLU A 75 -9.06 -11.52 6.27
CA GLU A 75 -8.97 -12.29 5.03
C GLU A 75 -7.52 -12.39 4.51
N LEU A 76 -6.57 -11.63 5.12
CA LEU A 76 -5.15 -11.71 4.76
C LEU A 76 -4.50 -12.91 5.46
N PRO A 77 -3.78 -13.78 4.75
CA PRO A 77 -3.03 -14.84 5.37
C PRO A 77 -1.83 -14.28 6.14
N GLN A 78 -1.46 -14.92 7.25
CA GLN A 78 -0.37 -14.46 8.12
C GLN A 78 0.97 -14.35 7.39
N ASN A 79 1.20 -15.22 6.40
CA ASN A 79 2.45 -15.23 5.64
C ASN A 79 2.71 -13.94 4.83
N ILE A 80 1.67 -13.29 4.26
CA ILE A 80 1.86 -12.01 3.55
C ILE A 80 2.08 -10.86 4.53
N ILE A 81 1.44 -10.90 5.70
CA ILE A 81 1.60 -9.92 6.77
C ILE A 81 3.03 -9.97 7.29
N ASP A 82 3.53 -11.16 7.59
CA ASP A 82 4.88 -11.39 8.09
C ASP A 82 5.93 -10.99 7.04
N ALA A 83 5.74 -11.39 5.79
CA ALA A 83 6.62 -11.00 4.69
C ALA A 83 6.68 -9.47 4.51
N LEU A 84 5.52 -8.78 4.60
CA LEU A 84 5.42 -7.33 4.49
C LEU A 84 6.17 -6.64 5.64
N ILE A 85 5.87 -7.01 6.88
CA ILE A 85 6.50 -6.43 8.07
C ILE A 85 8.01 -6.67 8.05
N ALA A 86 8.46 -7.90 7.79
CA ALA A 86 9.88 -8.23 7.73
C ALA A 86 10.65 -7.42 6.68
N THR A 87 10.00 -7.09 5.56
CA THR A 87 10.68 -6.51 4.40
C THR A 87 10.63 -4.99 4.39
N GLU A 88 9.47 -4.41 4.70
CA GLU A 88 9.23 -2.97 4.57
C GLU A 88 9.38 -2.23 5.89
N ASP A 89 9.07 -2.87 7.04
CA ASP A 89 8.99 -2.19 8.33
C ASP A 89 9.10 -3.15 9.53
N GLU A 90 10.31 -3.62 9.81
CA GLU A 90 10.58 -4.64 10.85
C GLU A 90 10.04 -4.29 12.25
N ARG A 91 9.92 -2.99 12.56
CA ARG A 91 9.39 -2.47 13.83
C ARG A 91 8.00 -1.87 13.70
N TYR A 92 7.22 -2.29 12.71
CA TYR A 92 5.92 -1.73 12.40
C TYR A 92 4.99 -1.61 13.63
N ARG A 93 5.03 -2.58 14.52
CA ARG A 93 4.16 -2.62 15.71
C ARG A 93 4.67 -1.75 16.87
N ASP A 94 5.90 -1.23 16.80
CA ASP A 94 6.58 -0.54 17.90
C ASP A 94 6.56 0.98 17.79
N HIS A 95 6.09 1.53 16.67
CA HIS A 95 6.08 2.97 16.42
C HIS A 95 4.70 3.47 15.98
N ALA A 96 4.45 4.78 16.11
CA ALA A 96 3.21 5.46 15.70
C ALA A 96 3.41 6.23 14.38
N GLY A 97 3.60 5.53 13.28
CA GLY A 97 3.74 6.09 11.92
C GLY A 97 5.18 6.48 11.53
N ILE A 98 6.04 6.81 12.47
CA ILE A 98 7.45 7.15 12.22
C ILE A 98 8.35 6.25 13.06
N ASP A 99 9.22 5.50 12.39
CA ASP A 99 10.30 4.76 13.02
C ASP A 99 11.51 5.68 13.23
N TRP A 100 11.60 6.30 14.41
CA TRP A 100 12.69 7.23 14.74
C TRP A 100 14.06 6.56 14.75
N ARG A 101 14.16 5.30 15.18
CA ARG A 101 15.42 4.53 15.18
C ARG A 101 15.89 4.28 13.77
N GLY A 102 15.01 3.84 12.89
CA GLY A 102 15.31 3.66 11.47
C GLY A 102 15.64 4.96 10.76
N THR A 103 14.90 6.05 11.07
CA THR A 103 15.12 7.39 10.51
C THR A 103 16.50 7.94 10.88
N LEU A 104 16.87 7.89 12.16
CA LEU A 104 18.20 8.31 12.63
C LEU A 104 19.32 7.47 12.03
N ARG A 105 19.12 6.15 11.93
CA ARG A 105 20.04 5.25 11.22
C ARG A 105 20.22 5.66 9.76
N ALA A 106 19.11 5.91 9.05
CA ALA A 106 19.17 6.29 7.63
C ALA A 106 19.87 7.63 7.42
N ILE A 107 19.65 8.60 8.30
CA ILE A 107 20.34 9.90 8.29
C ILE A 107 21.84 9.68 8.53
N TYR A 108 22.22 8.95 9.58
CA TYR A 108 23.63 8.70 9.94
C TYR A 108 24.41 8.01 8.81
N TYR A 109 23.81 7.00 8.18
CA TYR A 109 24.44 6.27 7.08
C TYR A 109 24.13 6.83 5.70
N LEU A 110 23.49 8.02 5.59
CA LEU A 110 23.09 8.65 4.32
C LEU A 110 22.30 7.68 3.40
N GLY A 111 21.44 6.88 3.98
CA GLY A 111 20.62 5.89 3.27
C GLY A 111 21.35 4.63 2.79
N ARG A 112 22.66 4.51 2.97
CA ARG A 112 23.46 3.36 2.47
C ARG A 112 23.09 2.02 3.11
N LYS A 113 22.52 2.03 4.33
CA LYS A 113 22.09 0.83 5.06
C LYS A 113 20.58 0.61 5.03
N GLY A 114 19.91 1.00 3.96
CA GLY A 114 18.47 0.83 3.76
C GLY A 114 17.67 2.10 4.00
N GLY A 115 16.41 2.09 3.55
CA GLY A 115 15.42 3.13 3.80
C GLY A 115 14.90 3.11 5.24
N ALA A 116 14.17 4.16 5.60
CA ALA A 116 13.51 4.30 6.90
C ALA A 116 12.03 4.69 6.74
N SER A 117 11.46 4.49 5.56
CA SER A 117 10.05 4.75 5.33
C SER A 117 9.23 3.60 5.88
N THR A 118 8.27 3.92 6.73
CA THR A 118 7.34 2.94 7.33
C THR A 118 6.22 2.56 6.36
N ILE A 119 5.51 1.47 6.63
CA ILE A 119 4.31 1.07 5.88
C ILE A 119 3.29 2.21 5.89
N THR A 120 3.05 2.85 7.04
CA THR A 120 2.11 3.96 7.18
C THR A 120 2.53 5.19 6.36
N GLN A 121 3.83 5.50 6.27
CA GLN A 121 4.33 6.58 5.41
C GLN A 121 4.15 6.27 3.93
N GLN A 122 4.32 5.01 3.53
CA GLN A 122 4.08 4.57 2.16
C GLN A 122 2.59 4.66 1.81
N LEU A 123 1.70 4.26 2.73
CA LEU A 123 0.25 4.43 2.62
C LEU A 123 -0.13 5.90 2.48
N ALA A 124 0.35 6.77 3.37
CA ALA A 124 0.09 8.21 3.32
C ALA A 124 0.53 8.83 1.99
N ARG A 125 1.67 8.40 1.45
CA ARG A 125 2.13 8.84 0.14
C ARG A 125 1.19 8.40 -0.98
N GLN A 126 0.76 7.16 -1.00
CA GLN A 126 -0.11 6.63 -2.07
C GLN A 126 -1.49 7.29 -2.06
N LEU A 127 -2.05 7.53 -0.87
CA LEU A 127 -3.39 8.12 -0.74
C LEU A 127 -3.43 9.63 -0.98
N PHE A 128 -2.41 10.38 -0.52
CA PHE A 128 -2.54 11.82 -0.35
C PHE A 128 -1.41 12.65 -0.96
N VAL A 129 -0.21 12.11 -1.09
CA VAL A 129 0.97 12.89 -1.53
C VAL A 129 1.28 12.67 -3.01
N GLY A 130 1.04 11.46 -3.52
CA GLY A 130 1.25 11.09 -4.92
C GLY A 130 2.71 10.82 -5.28
N VAL A 131 3.03 11.02 -6.56
CA VAL A 131 4.35 10.72 -7.11
C VAL A 131 5.42 11.66 -6.55
N ARG A 132 6.56 11.09 -6.19
CA ARG A 132 7.67 11.86 -5.63
C ARG A 132 8.23 12.87 -6.65
N SER A 133 8.32 14.14 -6.24
CA SER A 133 8.90 15.18 -7.09
C SER A 133 10.39 14.94 -7.37
N ARG A 134 10.81 15.28 -8.58
CA ARG A 134 12.25 15.32 -8.96
C ARG A 134 12.98 16.52 -8.36
N ASN A 135 12.25 17.57 -7.97
CA ASN A 135 12.80 18.74 -7.28
C ASN A 135 13.09 18.36 -5.82
N LYS A 136 14.35 18.52 -5.40
CA LYS A 136 14.79 18.16 -4.05
C LYS A 136 14.03 18.89 -2.93
N LYS A 137 13.72 20.19 -3.13
CA LYS A 137 12.97 20.99 -2.13
C LYS A 137 11.55 20.46 -1.97
N GLU A 138 10.86 20.23 -3.08
CA GLU A 138 9.51 19.65 -3.06
C GLU A 138 9.50 18.23 -2.49
N ALA A 139 10.49 17.40 -2.82
CA ALA A 139 10.63 16.05 -2.29
C ALA A 139 10.81 16.05 -0.75
N VAL A 140 11.49 17.05 -0.18
CA VAL A 140 11.59 17.23 1.27
C VAL A 140 10.24 17.62 1.86
N VAL A 141 9.54 18.58 1.26
CA VAL A 141 8.19 19.00 1.70
C VAL A 141 7.23 17.79 1.64
N GLN A 142 7.23 17.04 0.54
CA GLN A 142 6.46 15.82 0.42
C GLN A 142 6.77 14.83 1.56
N LYS A 143 8.05 14.66 1.90
CA LYS A 143 8.44 13.74 2.98
C LYS A 143 7.98 14.20 4.36
N ILE A 144 7.97 15.50 4.62
CA ILE A 144 7.43 16.06 5.87
C ILE A 144 5.92 15.83 5.93
N LYS A 145 5.19 16.05 4.81
CA LYS A 145 3.76 15.75 4.72
C LYS A 145 3.47 14.25 4.96
N GLU A 146 4.25 13.34 4.35
CA GLU A 146 4.15 11.90 4.62
C GLU A 146 4.26 11.59 6.12
N TRP A 147 5.17 12.25 6.84
CA TRP A 147 5.34 12.04 8.29
C TRP A 147 4.13 12.53 9.08
N VAL A 148 3.64 13.73 8.80
CA VAL A 148 2.45 14.28 9.46
C VAL A 148 1.25 13.37 9.22
N LEU A 149 1.00 13.02 7.96
CA LEU A 149 -0.12 12.16 7.57
C LEU A 149 -0.03 10.75 8.17
N SER A 150 1.19 10.19 8.26
CA SER A 150 1.37 8.87 8.87
C SER A 150 1.02 8.86 10.36
N VAL A 151 1.37 9.91 11.09
CA VAL A 151 0.96 10.05 12.51
C VAL A 151 -0.56 10.21 12.62
N GLN A 152 -1.17 11.00 11.76
CA GLN A 152 -2.63 11.20 11.76
C GLN A 152 -3.39 9.91 11.40
N LEU A 153 -2.87 9.10 10.47
CA LEU A 153 -3.45 7.79 10.14
C LEU A 153 -3.37 6.83 11.34
N GLU A 154 -2.24 6.75 12.02
CA GLU A 154 -2.05 5.89 13.20
C GLU A 154 -2.90 6.30 14.41
N GLN A 155 -3.37 7.54 14.44
CA GLN A 155 -4.33 7.99 15.45
C GLN A 155 -5.77 7.55 15.16
N ARG A 156 -6.09 7.21 13.91
CA ARG A 156 -7.45 6.89 13.44
C ARG A 156 -7.65 5.42 13.16
N TYR A 157 -6.61 4.76 12.67
CA TYR A 157 -6.66 3.38 12.22
C TYR A 157 -5.74 2.50 13.06
N THR A 158 -6.18 1.30 13.32
CA THR A 158 -5.34 0.28 13.94
C THR A 158 -4.23 -0.17 12.99
N LYS A 159 -3.16 -0.73 13.53
CA LYS A 159 -2.08 -1.34 12.74
C LYS A 159 -2.58 -2.34 11.70
N ASN A 160 -3.59 -3.11 12.05
CA ASN A 160 -4.16 -4.12 11.17
C ASN A 160 -4.95 -3.52 10.01
N GLU A 161 -5.73 -2.47 10.28
CA GLU A 161 -6.44 -1.73 9.24
C GLU A 161 -5.46 -1.04 8.27
N ILE A 162 -4.38 -0.46 8.77
CA ILE A 162 -3.34 0.18 7.95
C ILE A 162 -2.67 -0.85 7.01
N ILE A 163 -2.37 -2.07 7.48
CA ILE A 163 -1.86 -3.16 6.62
C ILE A 163 -2.86 -3.51 5.52
N ALA A 164 -4.14 -3.69 5.89
CA ALA A 164 -5.19 -4.00 4.92
C ALA A 164 -5.34 -2.87 3.88
N MET A 165 -5.40 -1.62 4.32
CA MET A 165 -5.47 -0.45 3.44
C MET A 165 -4.27 -0.40 2.49
N TYR A 166 -3.05 -0.60 3.00
CA TYR A 166 -1.83 -0.56 2.19
C TYR A 166 -1.84 -1.62 1.09
N LEU A 167 -2.20 -2.87 1.42
CA LEU A 167 -2.27 -3.96 0.44
C LEU A 167 -3.45 -3.82 -0.52
N ASN A 168 -4.52 -3.13 -0.12
CA ASN A 168 -5.66 -2.85 -0.98
C ASN A 168 -5.40 -1.77 -2.02
N ILE A 169 -4.57 -0.76 -1.72
CA ILE A 169 -4.37 0.37 -2.64
C ILE A 169 -3.18 0.21 -3.56
N TYR A 170 -2.27 -0.74 -3.30
CA TYR A 170 -1.06 -0.89 -4.09
C TYR A 170 -1.38 -1.43 -5.49
N ASP A 171 -0.82 -0.77 -6.51
CA ASP A 171 -0.89 -1.19 -7.91
C ASP A 171 0.25 -2.17 -8.23
N PHE A 172 -0.10 -3.43 -8.43
CA PHE A 172 0.83 -4.49 -8.82
C PHE A 172 1.06 -4.56 -10.35
N GLY A 173 0.37 -3.69 -11.12
CA GLY A 173 0.39 -3.69 -12.57
C GLY A 173 -0.53 -4.75 -13.21
N TYR A 174 -0.75 -4.65 -14.52
CA TYR A 174 -1.67 -5.54 -15.26
C TYR A 174 -3.12 -5.53 -14.74
N ASN A 175 -3.62 -4.39 -14.31
CA ASN A 175 -4.91 -4.22 -13.65
C ASN A 175 -5.03 -5.02 -12.33
N ALA A 176 -3.90 -5.38 -11.73
CA ALA A 176 -3.86 -6.02 -10.42
C ALA A 176 -3.82 -4.95 -9.31
N ASP A 177 -4.96 -4.27 -9.13
CA ASP A 177 -5.13 -3.22 -8.13
C ASP A 177 -5.52 -3.83 -6.78
N GLY A 178 -4.58 -3.77 -5.84
CA GLY A 178 -4.69 -4.42 -4.54
C GLY A 178 -4.36 -5.91 -4.57
N VAL A 179 -4.15 -6.44 -3.36
CA VAL A 179 -3.68 -7.82 -3.16
C VAL A 179 -4.66 -8.88 -3.65
N ARG A 180 -5.98 -8.63 -3.58
CA ARG A 180 -7.01 -9.57 -4.06
C ARG A 180 -6.90 -9.77 -5.58
N SER A 181 -6.85 -8.67 -6.33
CA SER A 181 -6.67 -8.72 -7.78
C SER A 181 -5.30 -9.29 -8.15
N ALA A 182 -4.26 -8.97 -7.39
CA ALA A 182 -2.92 -9.51 -7.62
C ALA A 182 -2.84 -11.03 -7.39
N ALA A 183 -3.46 -11.56 -6.35
CA ALA A 183 -3.54 -12.99 -6.08
C ALA A 183 -4.26 -13.71 -7.23
N LYS A 184 -5.40 -13.17 -7.69
CA LYS A 184 -6.16 -13.74 -8.81
C LYS A 184 -5.39 -13.67 -10.12
N ILE A 185 -4.84 -12.50 -10.47
CA ILE A 185 -4.21 -12.28 -11.79
C ILE A 185 -2.87 -13.02 -11.92
N PHE A 186 -2.05 -13.06 -10.88
CA PHE A 186 -0.72 -13.68 -10.97
C PHE A 186 -0.68 -15.14 -10.56
N PHE A 187 -1.64 -15.61 -9.75
CA PHE A 187 -1.59 -16.96 -9.17
C PHE A 187 -2.91 -17.73 -9.29
N ASP A 188 -3.92 -17.15 -9.92
CA ASP A 188 -5.28 -17.72 -10.05
C ASP A 188 -5.86 -18.26 -8.73
N THR A 189 -5.61 -17.52 -7.63
CA THR A 189 -5.99 -17.92 -6.28
C THR A 189 -6.64 -16.79 -5.51
N SER A 190 -7.29 -17.13 -4.39
CA SER A 190 -7.79 -16.15 -3.43
C SER A 190 -6.68 -15.69 -2.47
N PRO A 191 -6.78 -14.50 -1.86
CA PRO A 191 -5.75 -14.00 -0.95
C PRO A 191 -5.46 -14.90 0.24
N ASP A 192 -6.48 -15.50 0.83
CA ASP A 192 -6.38 -16.41 1.98
C ASP A 192 -5.66 -17.73 1.66
N ALA A 193 -5.66 -18.13 0.38
CA ALA A 193 -4.99 -19.34 -0.11
C ALA A 193 -3.57 -19.08 -0.64
N LEU A 194 -3.05 -17.86 -0.56
CA LEU A 194 -1.70 -17.54 -1.00
C LEU A 194 -0.64 -18.34 -0.23
N LEU A 195 0.19 -19.05 -0.96
CA LEU A 195 1.37 -19.74 -0.42
C LEU A 195 2.43 -18.71 0.00
N LEU A 196 3.38 -19.13 0.85
CA LEU A 196 4.44 -18.24 1.35
C LEU A 196 5.30 -17.67 0.21
N GLU A 197 5.67 -18.48 -0.79
CA GLU A 197 6.43 -18.03 -1.95
C GLU A 197 5.66 -17.08 -2.86
N GLN A 198 4.34 -17.21 -2.94
CA GLN A 198 3.46 -16.29 -3.66
C GLN A 198 3.34 -14.97 -2.91
N SER A 199 3.10 -15.02 -1.60
CA SER A 199 3.07 -13.85 -0.71
C SER A 199 4.39 -13.08 -0.75
N ALA A 200 5.53 -13.77 -0.65
CA ALA A 200 6.85 -13.16 -0.74
C ALA A 200 7.12 -12.55 -2.14
N THR A 201 6.53 -13.11 -3.19
CA THR A 201 6.62 -12.55 -4.53
C THR A 201 5.87 -11.22 -4.61
N LEU A 202 4.60 -11.17 -4.14
CA LEU A 202 3.82 -9.94 -4.10
C LEU A 202 4.49 -8.86 -3.23
N VAL A 203 4.98 -9.22 -2.06
CA VAL A 203 5.74 -8.29 -1.19
C VAL A 203 7.02 -7.81 -1.89
N GLY A 204 7.69 -8.67 -2.62
CA GLY A 204 8.84 -8.28 -3.45
C GLY A 204 8.52 -7.21 -4.48
N MET A 205 7.31 -7.27 -5.09
CA MET A 205 6.83 -6.30 -6.06
C MET A 205 6.53 -4.91 -5.45
N LEU A 206 6.24 -4.81 -4.15
CA LEU A 206 5.94 -3.54 -3.47
C LEU A 206 7.07 -2.51 -3.58
N LYS A 207 8.29 -2.95 -3.81
CA LYS A 207 9.42 -2.03 -4.04
C LYS A 207 9.29 -1.26 -5.35
N ASN A 208 8.83 -1.89 -6.41
CA ASN A 208 8.56 -1.31 -7.73
C ASN A 208 7.92 -2.38 -8.64
N SER A 209 6.60 -2.33 -8.80
CA SER A 209 5.83 -3.31 -9.59
C SER A 209 6.21 -3.35 -11.07
N SER A 210 6.61 -2.22 -11.65
CA SER A 210 7.08 -2.17 -13.03
C SER A 210 8.44 -2.83 -13.22
N LEU A 211 9.36 -2.69 -12.26
CA LEU A 211 10.69 -3.30 -12.31
C LEU A 211 10.63 -4.80 -11.97
N TYR A 212 9.93 -5.14 -10.89
CA TYR A 212 9.78 -6.51 -10.41
C TYR A 212 8.50 -7.15 -10.96
N ASN A 213 8.35 -7.10 -12.27
CA ASN A 213 7.20 -7.68 -12.96
C ASN A 213 7.45 -9.16 -13.28
N PRO A 214 6.64 -10.10 -12.76
CA PRO A 214 6.90 -11.54 -12.89
C PRO A 214 6.75 -12.07 -14.33
N LEU A 215 5.92 -11.43 -15.15
CA LEU A 215 5.73 -11.81 -16.55
C LEU A 215 6.86 -11.32 -17.45
N ARG A 216 7.44 -10.16 -17.14
CA ARG A 216 8.50 -9.55 -17.94
C ARG A 216 9.91 -9.89 -17.46
N ARG A 217 10.10 -10.05 -16.15
CA ARG A 217 11.43 -10.20 -15.52
C ARG A 217 11.45 -11.27 -14.43
N PRO A 218 11.09 -12.52 -14.75
CA PRO A 218 10.92 -13.59 -13.77
C PRO A 218 12.19 -13.85 -12.94
N LYS A 219 13.38 -13.74 -13.53
CA LYS A 219 14.66 -13.91 -12.80
C LYS A 219 14.83 -12.85 -11.71
N MET A 220 14.62 -11.56 -12.05
CA MET A 220 14.72 -10.46 -11.08
C MET A 220 13.67 -10.58 -9.97
N VAL A 221 12.47 -11.02 -10.30
CA VAL A 221 11.40 -11.24 -9.33
C VAL A 221 11.76 -12.37 -8.39
N ARG A 222 12.30 -13.48 -8.88
CA ARG A 222 12.80 -14.58 -8.04
C ARG A 222 13.90 -14.11 -7.10
N GLU A 223 14.87 -13.35 -7.57
CA GLU A 223 15.93 -12.76 -6.74
C GLU A 223 15.32 -11.83 -5.66
N ARG A 224 14.38 -10.98 -6.04
CA ARG A 224 13.71 -10.08 -5.10
C ARG A 224 12.85 -10.83 -4.08
N ARG A 225 12.15 -11.89 -4.46
CA ARG A 225 11.44 -12.80 -3.56
C ARG A 225 12.41 -13.43 -2.53
N ASN A 226 13.57 -13.87 -2.98
CA ASN A 226 14.58 -14.44 -2.08
C ASN A 226 15.14 -13.41 -1.11
N VAL A 227 15.18 -12.12 -1.46
CA VAL A 227 15.46 -11.04 -0.51
C VAL A 227 14.38 -10.96 0.57
N VAL A 228 13.09 -11.14 0.22
CA VAL A 228 11.99 -11.18 1.21
C VAL A 228 12.20 -12.34 2.19
N PHE A 229 12.49 -13.56 1.70
CA PHE A 229 12.80 -14.70 2.56
C PHE A 229 14.01 -14.43 3.48
N GLN A 230 15.04 -13.76 2.97
CA GLN A 230 16.18 -13.37 3.79
C GLN A 230 15.81 -12.38 4.91
N GLN A 231 14.87 -11.46 4.66
CA GLN A 231 14.37 -10.54 5.70
C GLN A 231 13.50 -11.30 6.72
N MET A 232 12.62 -12.19 6.27
CA MET A 232 11.82 -13.04 7.17
C MET A 232 12.71 -13.90 8.07
N TYR A 233 13.77 -14.49 7.54
CA TYR A 233 14.76 -15.23 8.32
C TYR A 233 15.46 -14.34 9.36
N ARG A 234 15.92 -13.14 8.97
CA ARG A 234 16.55 -12.17 9.88
C ARG A 234 15.65 -11.78 11.04
N ASN A 235 14.35 -11.65 10.76
CA ASN A 235 13.34 -11.33 11.75
C ASN A 235 12.79 -12.58 12.47
N LYS A 236 13.41 -13.76 12.29
CA LYS A 236 13.07 -15.04 12.95
C LYS A 236 11.62 -15.50 12.69
N MET A 237 11.04 -15.12 11.56
CA MET A 237 9.71 -15.53 11.13
C MET A 237 9.73 -16.87 10.40
N ILE A 238 10.86 -17.22 9.79
CA ILE A 238 11.15 -18.54 9.20
C ILE A 238 12.54 -19.02 9.63
N SER A 239 12.72 -20.32 9.62
CA SER A 239 14.02 -20.95 9.90
C SER A 239 15.00 -20.82 8.72
N LYS A 240 16.27 -21.16 8.94
CA LYS A 240 17.26 -21.17 7.87
C LYS A 240 16.92 -22.22 6.81
N ASP A 241 16.50 -23.40 7.25
CA ASP A 241 16.20 -24.52 6.35
C ASP A 241 14.97 -24.23 5.49
N GLU A 242 13.95 -23.61 6.07
CA GLU A 242 12.78 -23.11 5.31
C GLU A 242 13.19 -22.05 4.29
N LYS A 243 13.99 -21.06 4.69
CA LYS A 243 14.49 -20.03 3.76
C LYS A 243 15.25 -20.66 2.59
N ASP A 244 16.16 -21.61 2.88
CA ASP A 244 17.00 -22.25 1.86
C ASP A 244 16.14 -23.13 0.94
N SER A 245 15.16 -23.86 1.48
CA SER A 245 14.18 -24.65 0.71
C SER A 245 13.33 -23.75 -0.19
N LEU A 246 12.70 -22.70 0.37
CA LEU A 246 11.84 -21.76 -0.37
C LEU A 246 12.59 -21.02 -1.47
N SER A 247 13.86 -20.67 -1.25
CA SER A 247 14.70 -19.98 -2.23
C SER A 247 14.97 -20.83 -3.47
N ASN A 248 14.93 -22.16 -3.34
CA ASN A 248 15.12 -23.10 -4.45
C ASN A 248 13.85 -23.31 -5.28
N ILE A 249 12.66 -23.04 -4.73
CA ILE A 249 11.40 -23.17 -5.47
C ILE A 249 11.43 -22.24 -6.70
N PRO A 250 11.13 -22.75 -7.90
CA PRO A 250 11.03 -21.92 -9.09
C PRO A 250 9.89 -20.91 -8.95
N LEU A 251 9.99 -19.77 -9.63
CA LEU A 251 8.88 -18.84 -9.71
C LEU A 251 7.80 -19.43 -10.63
N LYS A 252 6.65 -19.78 -10.05
CA LYS A 252 5.48 -20.27 -10.79
C LYS A 252 4.44 -19.13 -10.83
N ILE A 253 4.04 -18.74 -12.05
CA ILE A 253 3.00 -17.73 -12.29
C ILE A 253 1.89 -18.42 -13.08
N GLU A 254 0.69 -18.33 -12.57
CA GLU A 254 -0.53 -18.81 -13.22
C GLU A 254 -1.34 -17.58 -13.67
N TYR A 255 -0.87 -16.97 -14.77
CA TYR A 255 -1.42 -15.70 -15.21
C TYR A 255 -2.85 -15.85 -15.71
N SER A 256 -3.79 -15.27 -14.98
CA SER A 256 -5.22 -15.26 -15.27
C SER A 256 -5.72 -13.79 -15.36
N PRO A 257 -5.61 -13.16 -16.54
CA PRO A 257 -6.03 -11.77 -16.70
C PRO A 257 -7.54 -11.63 -16.50
N GLU A 258 -7.95 -10.71 -15.63
CA GLU A 258 -9.36 -10.34 -15.52
C GLU A 258 -9.72 -9.39 -16.68
N SER A 259 -10.63 -9.80 -17.53
CA SER A 259 -11.15 -9.00 -18.65
C SER A 259 -12.63 -8.70 -18.45
N HIS A 260 -13.04 -7.45 -18.74
CA HIS A 260 -14.48 -7.08 -18.78
C HIS A 260 -15.25 -7.90 -19.80
N ARG A 261 -14.58 -8.44 -20.83
CA ARG A 261 -15.19 -9.15 -21.95
C ARG A 261 -15.28 -10.66 -21.72
N GLU A 262 -14.58 -11.20 -20.72
CA GLU A 262 -14.55 -12.62 -20.39
C GLU A 262 -15.29 -12.90 -19.08
N GLY A 263 -15.72 -14.14 -18.88
CA GLY A 263 -16.45 -14.59 -17.68
C GLY A 263 -17.92 -14.87 -17.93
N LEU A 264 -18.62 -15.24 -16.86
CA LEU A 264 -20.03 -15.63 -16.90
C LEU A 264 -20.95 -14.47 -17.32
N ALA A 265 -21.99 -14.82 -18.08
CA ALA A 265 -23.09 -13.93 -18.45
C ALA A 265 -22.66 -12.59 -19.10
N THR A 266 -21.71 -12.59 -20.03
CA THR A 266 -21.11 -11.40 -20.64
C THR A 266 -22.19 -10.46 -21.27
N TYR A 267 -23.17 -11.00 -21.98
CA TYR A 267 -24.25 -10.21 -22.57
C TYR A 267 -25.16 -9.60 -21.51
N PHE A 268 -25.50 -10.35 -20.46
CA PHE A 268 -26.30 -9.84 -19.34
C PHE A 268 -25.57 -8.71 -18.62
N ARG A 269 -24.27 -8.83 -18.39
CA ARG A 269 -23.45 -7.78 -17.78
C ARG A 269 -23.44 -6.50 -18.62
N ALA A 270 -23.27 -6.63 -19.94
CA ALA A 270 -23.32 -5.48 -20.84
C ALA A 270 -24.69 -4.79 -20.80
N TYR A 271 -25.78 -5.57 -20.83
CA TYR A 271 -27.12 -5.06 -20.68
C TYR A 271 -27.32 -4.35 -19.33
N LEU A 272 -26.88 -4.98 -18.24
CA LEU A 272 -26.97 -4.42 -16.89
C LEU A 272 -26.19 -3.10 -16.76
N GLN A 273 -25.03 -2.99 -17.39
CA GLN A 273 -24.25 -1.75 -17.42
C GLN A 273 -25.03 -0.61 -18.07
N GLU A 274 -25.62 -0.84 -19.23
CA GLU A 274 -26.42 0.16 -19.92
C GLU A 274 -27.71 0.52 -19.14
N PHE A 275 -28.36 -0.49 -18.57
CA PHE A 275 -29.51 -0.30 -17.69
C PHE A 275 -29.15 0.58 -16.47
N MET A 276 -28.06 0.28 -15.78
CA MET A 276 -27.62 1.04 -14.61
C MET A 276 -27.22 2.47 -14.97
N LYS A 277 -26.55 2.70 -16.10
CA LYS A 277 -26.26 4.06 -16.58
C LYS A 277 -27.53 4.89 -16.81
N LYS A 278 -28.59 4.27 -17.32
CA LYS A 278 -29.88 4.93 -17.52
C LYS A 278 -30.57 5.18 -16.18
N TRP A 279 -30.62 4.16 -15.33
CA TRP A 279 -31.26 4.24 -14.01
C TRP A 279 -30.62 5.34 -13.13
N ILE A 280 -29.30 5.48 -13.14
CA ILE A 280 -28.57 6.52 -12.39
C ILE A 280 -29.01 7.92 -12.82
N LYS A 281 -29.22 8.16 -14.13
CA LYS A 281 -29.66 9.44 -14.62
C LYS A 281 -31.12 9.79 -14.21
N GLU A 282 -31.95 8.76 -14.05
CA GLU A 282 -33.35 8.89 -13.66
C GLU A 282 -33.52 8.95 -12.12
N ASN A 283 -32.51 8.52 -11.34
CA ASN A 283 -32.56 8.41 -9.88
C ASN A 283 -31.34 9.11 -9.23
N PRO A 284 -31.32 10.44 -9.15
CA PRO A 284 -30.28 11.17 -8.46
C PRO A 284 -30.31 10.87 -6.95
N LYS A 285 -29.20 11.05 -6.26
CA LYS A 285 -29.10 10.96 -4.80
C LYS A 285 -29.92 12.06 -4.14
N SER A 286 -30.21 11.91 -2.85
CA SER A 286 -30.99 12.87 -2.05
C SER A 286 -30.36 14.26 -1.96
N ASP A 287 -29.06 14.39 -2.16
CA ASP A 287 -28.28 15.62 -2.22
C ASP A 287 -28.23 16.25 -3.63
N GLY A 288 -28.90 15.64 -4.61
CA GLY A 288 -28.93 16.08 -6.02
C GLY A 288 -27.75 15.61 -6.86
N ASP A 289 -26.80 14.89 -6.25
CA ASP A 289 -25.68 14.27 -6.96
C ASP A 289 -26.10 12.93 -7.62
N PHE A 290 -25.28 12.38 -8.50
CA PHE A 290 -25.54 11.11 -9.17
C PHE A 290 -24.69 9.98 -8.61
N PHE A 291 -25.25 8.76 -8.63
CA PHE A 291 -24.45 7.56 -8.37
C PHE A 291 -23.37 7.39 -9.43
N ASN A 292 -22.25 6.86 -9.04
CA ASN A 292 -21.16 6.53 -9.96
C ASN A 292 -21.06 5.00 -10.09
N ILE A 293 -21.44 4.45 -11.25
CA ILE A 293 -21.43 3.00 -11.53
C ILE A 293 -20.06 2.32 -11.29
N TYR A 294 -18.99 3.10 -11.21
CA TYR A 294 -17.64 2.60 -11.01
C TYR A 294 -17.12 2.83 -9.58
N ARG A 295 -17.92 3.42 -8.70
CA ARG A 295 -17.48 3.76 -7.34
C ARG A 295 -18.53 3.46 -6.26
N ASP A 296 -19.80 3.69 -6.57
CA ASP A 296 -20.94 3.52 -5.67
C ASP A 296 -21.64 2.17 -5.99
#